data_ed2bf2f79fed0f457ed55b0ff20eadaa
#
_entry.id   ed2bf2f79fed0f457ed55b0ff20eadaa
#
_cell.length_a   1.000
_cell.length_b   1.000
_cell.length_c   1.000
_cell.angle_alpha   90.00
_cell.angle_beta   90.00
_cell.angle_gamma   90.00
#
_symmetry.space_group_name_H-M   'P 1'
#
loop_
_entity.id
_entity.type
_entity.pdbx_description
1 polymer ?
#
loop_
_entity_poly.entity_id
_entity_poly.type
_entity_poly.pdbx_seq_one_letter_code
_entity_poly.pdbx_strand_id
1 'polypeptide(L)'
;SNFDVGQISSVLDTIGVPNEIKEDFWVMAKDNINTKEELTDIWHLCKYGVNSPVIAPEDEQFIEVAISLIGEYPRENDSWQNLTKKLKKITGREGKELFMPLRRYLTGKSDGPDMKKLFPLMQKIQKPGSS
;
A
#
# COMPACT_ATOMS: atom_id res chain seq x y z
N SER A 1 7.25 -2.28 19.23
CA SER A 1 5.82 -2.52 19.32
C SER A 1 5.45 -3.10 20.64
N ASN A 2 4.20 -2.93 21.05
CA ASN A 2 3.68 -3.44 22.33
C ASN A 2 3.15 -4.86 22.23
N PHE A 3 3.42 -5.54 21.14
CA PHE A 3 2.91 -6.89 20.91
C PHE A 3 3.92 -7.95 21.34
N ASP A 4 3.42 -8.93 22.06
CA ASP A 4 4.15 -10.17 22.36
C ASP A 4 4.19 -11.00 21.06
N VAL A 5 5.38 -11.46 20.68
CA VAL A 5 5.58 -12.28 19.48
C VAL A 5 4.68 -13.53 19.49
N GLY A 6 4.46 -14.13 20.66
CA GLY A 6 3.58 -15.29 20.77
C GLY A 6 2.11 -15.00 20.49
N GLN A 7 1.69 -13.74 20.56
CA GLN A 7 0.31 -13.34 20.34
C GLN A 7 0.04 -12.88 18.91
N ILE A 8 1.08 -12.59 18.13
CA ILE A 8 0.92 -11.99 16.80
C ILE A 8 0.12 -12.88 15.87
N SER A 9 0.43 -14.16 15.80
CA SER A 9 -0.29 -15.07 14.90
C SER A 9 -1.77 -15.13 15.23
N SER A 10 -2.12 -15.14 16.52
CA SER A 10 -3.52 -15.14 16.96
C SER A 10 -4.23 -13.83 16.60
N VAL A 11 -3.55 -12.70 16.77
CA VAL A 11 -4.11 -11.38 16.39
C VAL A 11 -4.36 -11.34 14.90
N LEU A 12 -3.40 -11.79 14.09
CA LEU A 12 -3.53 -11.79 12.63
C LEU A 12 -4.68 -12.68 12.17
N ASP A 13 -4.88 -13.84 12.82
CA ASP A 13 -6.05 -14.68 12.55
C ASP A 13 -7.35 -13.95 12.86
N THR A 14 -7.40 -13.29 14.00
CA THR A 14 -8.61 -12.59 14.46
C THR A 14 -9.02 -11.49 13.48
N ILE A 15 -8.06 -10.74 12.92
CA ILE A 15 -8.37 -9.67 11.97
C ILE A 15 -8.55 -10.16 10.54
N GLY A 16 -8.28 -11.44 10.28
CA GLY A 16 -8.56 -12.06 8.99
C GLY A 16 -7.42 -12.11 8.00
N VAL A 17 -6.18 -11.93 8.44
CA VAL A 17 -5.02 -12.03 7.53
C VAL A 17 -4.81 -13.49 7.12
N PRO A 18 -4.80 -13.80 5.80
CA PRO A 18 -4.58 -15.18 5.36
C PRO A 18 -3.23 -15.73 5.81
N ASN A 19 -3.19 -17.03 6.09
CA ASN A 19 -1.98 -17.71 6.55
C ASN A 19 -0.79 -17.51 5.61
N GLU A 20 -1.05 -17.53 4.31
CA GLU A 20 -0.02 -17.45 3.28
C GLU A 20 0.77 -16.15 3.31
N ILE A 21 0.19 -15.08 3.85
CA ILE A 21 0.82 -13.76 3.87
C ILE A 21 1.07 -13.22 5.29
N LYS A 22 0.79 -13.98 6.33
CA LYS A 22 0.95 -13.51 7.73
C LYS A 22 2.35 -13.00 8.02
N GLU A 23 3.36 -13.76 7.65
CA GLU A 23 4.75 -13.37 7.94
C GLU A 23 5.12 -12.09 7.20
N ASP A 24 4.84 -12.02 5.90
CA ASP A 24 5.11 -10.83 5.10
C ASP A 24 4.31 -9.63 5.59
N PHE A 25 3.06 -9.85 5.96
CA PHE A 25 2.22 -8.78 6.50
C PHE A 25 2.79 -8.24 7.82
N TRP A 26 3.18 -9.12 8.73
CA TRP A 26 3.77 -8.70 10.00
C TRP A 26 5.07 -7.94 9.80
N VAL A 27 5.96 -8.45 8.95
CA VAL A 27 7.23 -7.78 8.63
C VAL A 27 6.98 -6.37 8.08
N MET A 28 5.97 -6.21 7.24
CA MET A 28 5.59 -4.92 6.67
C MET A 28 5.03 -3.96 7.73
N ALA A 29 4.20 -4.45 8.63
CA ALA A 29 3.43 -3.61 9.54
C ALA A 29 4.15 -3.27 10.85
N LYS A 30 5.01 -4.15 11.35
CA LYS A 30 5.51 -4.13 12.74
C LYS A 30 6.18 -2.83 13.16
N ASP A 31 6.89 -2.17 12.27
CA ASP A 31 7.64 -0.95 12.60
C ASP A 31 6.78 0.32 12.56
N ASN A 32 5.52 0.21 12.16
CA ASN A 32 4.64 1.34 11.95
C ASN A 32 3.37 1.29 12.80
N ILE A 33 3.32 0.38 13.77
CA ILE A 33 2.16 0.23 14.65
C ILE A 33 2.55 0.19 16.12
N ASN A 34 1.64 0.64 16.96
CA ASN A 34 1.74 0.53 18.41
C ASN A 34 0.52 -0.17 19.01
N THR A 35 -0.57 -0.28 18.27
CA THR A 35 -1.82 -0.81 18.76
C THR A 35 -2.39 -1.86 17.79
N LYS A 36 -3.28 -2.71 18.32
CA LYS A 36 -4.03 -3.67 17.54
C LYS A 36 -4.95 -2.98 16.51
N GLU A 37 -5.51 -1.83 16.87
CA GLU A 37 -6.35 -1.03 15.98
C GLU A 37 -5.57 -0.56 14.76
N GLU A 38 -4.33 -0.10 14.95
CA GLU A 38 -3.47 0.30 13.84
C GLU A 38 -3.15 -0.88 12.92
N LEU A 39 -2.94 -2.07 13.49
CA LEU A 39 -2.73 -3.28 12.71
C LEU A 39 -3.95 -3.63 11.86
N THR A 40 -5.13 -3.51 12.44
CA THR A 40 -6.40 -3.71 11.75
C THR A 40 -6.56 -2.72 10.60
N ASP A 41 -6.21 -1.46 10.84
CA ASP A 41 -6.30 -0.41 9.82
C ASP A 41 -5.39 -0.72 8.62
N ILE A 42 -4.18 -1.19 8.87
CA ILE A 42 -3.26 -1.57 7.79
C ILE A 42 -3.82 -2.75 7.00
N TRP A 43 -4.40 -3.74 7.69
CA TRP A 43 -5.01 -4.87 6.99
C TRP A 43 -6.21 -4.44 6.14
N HIS A 44 -7.05 -3.54 6.66
CA HIS A 44 -8.18 -2.98 5.90
C HIS A 44 -7.69 -2.24 4.65
N LEU A 45 -6.60 -1.48 4.78
CA LEU A 45 -5.98 -0.83 3.63
C LEU A 45 -5.55 -1.85 2.57
N CYS A 46 -4.90 -2.93 2.98
CA CYS A 46 -4.48 -3.99 2.06
C CYS A 46 -5.68 -4.65 1.37
N LYS A 47 -6.73 -4.90 2.12
CA LYS A 47 -7.90 -5.65 1.64
C LYS A 47 -8.82 -4.83 0.75
N TYR A 48 -9.04 -3.56 1.10
CA TYR A 48 -10.05 -2.72 0.46
C TYR A 48 -9.50 -1.51 -0.29
N GLY A 49 -8.26 -1.12 -0.05
CA GLY A 49 -7.73 0.13 -0.57
C GLY A 49 -8.30 1.35 0.15
N VAL A 50 -7.94 2.54 -0.33
CA VAL A 50 -8.46 3.80 0.19
C VAL A 50 -9.80 4.09 -0.48
N ASN A 51 -10.83 4.34 0.34
CA ASN A 51 -12.14 4.73 -0.17
C ASN A 51 -12.08 6.17 -0.65
N SER A 52 -12.53 6.44 -1.89
CA SER A 52 -12.56 7.76 -2.50
C SER A 52 -11.21 8.49 -2.41
N PRO A 53 -10.15 7.96 -3.04
CA PRO A 53 -8.83 8.61 -2.97
C PRO A 53 -8.87 10.06 -3.44
N VAL A 54 -8.18 10.94 -2.70
CA VAL A 54 -8.06 12.35 -3.05
C VAL A 54 -6.78 12.56 -3.86
N ILE A 55 -6.90 13.28 -4.99
CA ILE A 55 -5.78 13.57 -5.87
C ILE A 55 -5.68 15.08 -6.05
N ALA A 56 -4.51 15.65 -5.78
CA ALA A 56 -4.27 17.06 -6.07
C ALA A 56 -4.35 17.30 -7.58
N PRO A 57 -4.89 18.46 -8.03
CA PRO A 57 -5.04 18.73 -9.46
C PRO A 57 -3.76 18.55 -10.27
N GLU A 58 -2.61 18.98 -9.74
CA GLU A 58 -1.31 18.85 -10.39
C GLU A 58 -0.84 17.41 -10.55
N ASP A 59 -1.45 16.47 -9.85
CA ASP A 59 -1.08 15.05 -9.88
C ASP A 59 -2.06 14.18 -10.68
N GLU A 60 -3.15 14.75 -11.19
CA GLU A 60 -4.21 13.97 -11.84
C GLU A 60 -3.72 13.13 -13.02
N GLN A 61 -2.96 13.73 -13.94
CA GLN A 61 -2.45 12.99 -15.09
C GLN A 61 -1.45 11.93 -14.67
N PHE A 62 -0.58 12.26 -13.71
CA PHE A 62 0.38 11.31 -13.16
C PHE A 62 -0.32 10.10 -12.57
N ILE A 63 -1.34 10.31 -11.76
CA ILE A 63 -2.09 9.22 -11.13
C ILE A 63 -2.85 8.38 -12.16
N GLU A 64 -3.40 8.99 -13.21
CA GLU A 64 -4.04 8.24 -14.29
C GLU A 64 -3.07 7.25 -14.94
N VAL A 65 -1.85 7.71 -15.22
CA VAL A 65 -0.80 6.82 -15.77
C VAL A 65 -0.48 5.71 -14.77
N ALA A 66 -0.32 6.06 -13.48
CA ALA A 66 -0.02 5.08 -12.44
C ALA A 66 -1.11 4.00 -12.36
N ILE A 67 -2.38 4.38 -12.36
CA ILE A 67 -3.50 3.44 -12.28
C ILE A 67 -3.51 2.50 -13.48
N SER A 68 -3.28 3.03 -14.67
CA SER A 68 -3.19 2.22 -15.88
C SER A 68 -2.10 1.17 -15.77
N LEU A 69 -0.91 1.57 -15.28
CA LEU A 69 0.20 0.64 -15.10
C LEU A 69 -0.07 -0.39 -14.00
N ILE A 70 -0.67 0.03 -12.89
CA ILE A 70 -0.99 -0.87 -11.78
C ILE A 70 -1.85 -2.04 -12.27
N GLY A 71 -2.80 -1.79 -13.16
CA GLY A 71 -3.64 -2.84 -13.73
C GLY A 71 -2.87 -3.85 -14.56
N GLU A 72 -1.68 -3.50 -15.06
CA GLU A 72 -0.85 -4.38 -15.89
C GLU A 72 0.15 -5.21 -15.09
N TYR A 73 0.43 -4.83 -13.83
CA TYR A 73 1.45 -5.51 -13.02
C TYR A 73 0.84 -6.41 -11.97
N PRO A 74 1.22 -7.70 -11.94
CA PRO A 74 0.83 -8.58 -10.83
C PRO A 74 1.48 -8.12 -9.53
N ARG A 75 0.82 -8.37 -8.39
CA ARG A 75 1.34 -8.04 -7.06
C ARG A 75 2.36 -9.07 -6.62
N GLU A 76 3.60 -8.91 -7.09
CA GLU A 76 4.74 -9.77 -6.75
C GLU A 76 5.77 -8.98 -5.93
N ASN A 77 6.79 -9.67 -5.42
CA ASN A 77 7.76 -9.08 -4.50
C ASN A 77 8.46 -7.82 -5.03
N ASP A 78 8.73 -7.75 -6.32
CA ASP A 78 9.40 -6.61 -6.95
C ASP A 78 8.45 -5.69 -7.71
N SER A 79 7.14 -5.86 -7.53
CA SER A 79 6.14 -5.12 -8.28
C SER A 79 6.20 -3.61 -8.06
N TRP A 80 6.50 -3.17 -6.83
CA TRP A 80 6.65 -1.74 -6.55
C TRP A 80 7.81 -1.12 -7.32
N GLN A 81 8.96 -1.77 -7.29
CA GLN A 81 10.14 -1.30 -7.98
C GLN A 81 9.92 -1.25 -9.49
N ASN A 82 9.28 -2.27 -10.04
CA ASN A 82 8.95 -2.33 -11.47
C ASN A 82 7.97 -1.23 -11.87
N LEU A 83 6.93 -1.04 -11.08
CA LEU A 83 5.94 0.03 -11.30
C LEU A 83 6.59 1.41 -11.29
N THR A 84 7.35 1.72 -10.25
CA THR A 84 7.92 3.06 -10.09
C THR A 84 9.00 3.35 -11.13
N LYS A 85 9.78 2.34 -11.52
CA LYS A 85 10.77 2.48 -12.60
C LYS A 85 10.08 2.81 -13.93
N LYS A 86 9.00 2.11 -14.25
CA LYS A 86 8.24 2.36 -15.47
C LYS A 86 7.58 3.73 -15.45
N LEU A 87 7.01 4.08 -14.31
CA LEU A 87 6.33 5.35 -14.11
C LEU A 87 7.29 6.52 -14.26
N LYS A 88 8.49 6.41 -13.68
CA LYS A 88 9.55 7.40 -13.86
C LYS A 88 9.90 7.58 -15.33
N LYS A 89 10.05 6.48 -16.06
CA LYS A 89 10.39 6.49 -17.48
C LYS A 89 9.31 7.19 -18.33
N ILE A 90 8.04 6.89 -18.06
CA ILE A 90 6.92 7.45 -18.84
C ILE A 90 6.68 8.91 -18.50
N THR A 91 6.67 9.27 -17.21
CA THR A 91 6.24 10.59 -16.75
C THR A 91 7.38 11.59 -16.58
N GLY A 92 8.61 11.11 -16.45
CA GLY A 92 9.75 11.96 -16.14
C GLY A 92 9.82 12.42 -14.69
N ARG A 93 8.84 12.07 -13.85
CA ARG A 93 8.87 12.40 -12.43
C ARG A 93 9.83 11.49 -11.69
N GLU A 94 10.43 12.03 -10.63
CA GLU A 94 11.32 11.27 -9.74
C GLU A 94 11.29 11.87 -8.33
N GLY A 95 11.86 11.15 -7.35
CA GLY A 95 11.91 11.60 -5.98
C GLY A 95 10.53 11.87 -5.41
N LYS A 96 10.40 12.92 -4.62
CA LYS A 96 9.15 13.26 -3.94
C LYS A 96 7.97 13.47 -4.89
N GLU A 97 8.23 14.04 -6.05
CA GLU A 97 7.17 14.30 -7.04
C GLU A 97 6.56 13.02 -7.60
N LEU A 98 7.29 11.91 -7.53
CA LEU A 98 6.81 10.60 -7.93
C LEU A 98 6.23 9.86 -6.72
N PHE A 99 7.04 9.71 -5.65
CA PHE A 99 6.70 8.80 -4.55
C PHE A 99 5.60 9.34 -3.63
N MET A 100 5.54 10.64 -3.37
CA MET A 100 4.56 11.18 -2.45
C MET A 100 3.13 11.16 -2.98
N PRO A 101 2.87 11.62 -4.21
CA PRO A 101 1.51 11.51 -4.78
C PRO A 101 1.05 10.06 -4.86
N LEU A 102 1.96 9.16 -5.22
CA LEU A 102 1.64 7.74 -5.36
C LEU A 102 1.30 7.12 -4.00
N ARG A 103 2.11 7.38 -2.97
CA ARG A 103 1.81 6.93 -1.61
C ARG A 103 0.47 7.48 -1.11
N ARG A 104 0.23 8.77 -1.26
CA ARG A 104 -1.03 9.39 -0.82
C ARG A 104 -2.24 8.78 -1.51
N TYR A 105 -2.13 8.52 -2.79
CA TYR A 105 -3.20 7.89 -3.54
C TYR A 105 -3.48 6.48 -3.03
N LEU A 106 -2.44 5.69 -2.85
CA LEU A 106 -2.56 4.28 -2.48
C LEU A 106 -2.89 4.06 -1.01
N THR A 107 -2.44 4.95 -0.11
CA THR A 107 -2.58 4.75 1.33
C THR A 107 -3.42 5.81 2.03
N GLY A 108 -3.65 6.95 1.39
CA GLY A 108 -4.34 8.08 2.00
C GLY A 108 -3.46 8.90 2.93
N LYS A 109 -2.18 8.56 3.07
CA LYS A 109 -1.25 9.21 3.99
C LYS A 109 0.08 9.51 3.33
N SER A 110 0.84 10.44 3.93
CA SER A 110 2.16 10.83 3.45
C SER A 110 3.29 9.97 4.03
N ASP A 111 3.00 9.21 5.08
CA ASP A 111 3.95 8.32 5.74
C ASP A 111 3.31 6.96 6.02
N GLY A 112 4.10 6.02 6.48
CA GLY A 112 3.61 4.69 6.80
C GLY A 112 4.61 3.60 6.44
N PRO A 113 4.14 2.36 6.25
CA PRO A 113 5.00 1.22 5.91
C PRO A 113 5.78 1.43 4.62
N ASP A 114 6.90 0.73 4.51
CA ASP A 114 7.69 0.69 3.28
C ASP A 114 6.81 0.17 2.13
N MET A 115 6.67 0.97 1.09
CA MET A 115 5.81 0.62 -0.05
C MET A 115 6.29 -0.62 -0.80
N LYS A 116 7.58 -0.93 -0.78
CA LYS A 116 8.10 -2.17 -1.38
C LYS A 116 7.47 -3.41 -0.74
N LYS A 117 7.18 -3.31 0.57
CA LYS A 117 6.58 -4.40 1.35
C LYS A 117 5.06 -4.34 1.34
N LEU A 118 4.49 -3.13 1.35
CA LEU A 118 3.05 -2.94 1.39
C LEU A 118 2.38 -3.24 0.04
N PHE A 119 2.91 -2.68 -1.04
CA PHE A 119 2.26 -2.77 -2.35
C PHE A 119 1.97 -4.21 -2.79
N PRO A 120 2.91 -5.18 -2.64
CA PRO A 120 2.63 -6.57 -3.02
C PRO A 120 1.49 -7.22 -2.23
N LEU A 121 1.18 -6.70 -1.04
CA LEU A 121 0.12 -7.25 -0.17
C LEU A 121 -1.23 -6.58 -0.38
N MET A 122 -1.32 -5.53 -1.19
CA MET A 122 -2.58 -4.84 -1.45
C MET A 122 -3.45 -5.69 -2.37
N GLN A 123 -4.59 -6.12 -1.85
CA GLN A 123 -5.54 -6.97 -2.56
C GLN A 123 -6.41 -6.17 -3.53
N LYS A 124 -6.66 -4.92 -3.20
CA LYS A 124 -7.50 -4.03 -3.98
C LYS A 124 -6.96 -2.61 -3.95
N ILE A 125 -7.00 -1.95 -5.09
CA ILE A 125 -6.64 -0.54 -5.23
C ILE A 125 -7.83 0.16 -5.88
N GLN A 126 -8.38 1.15 -5.16
CA GLN A 126 -9.55 1.90 -5.64
C GLN A 126 -9.15 2.79 -6.82
N LYS A 127 -10.05 2.92 -7.78
CA LYS A 127 -9.88 3.86 -8.88
C LYS A 127 -10.43 5.23 -8.46
N PRO A 128 -9.95 6.34 -9.08
CA PRO A 128 -10.52 7.66 -8.78
C PRO A 128 -12.01 7.68 -9.06
N GLY A 129 -12.76 8.34 -8.17
CA GLY A 129 -14.21 8.45 -8.32
C GLY A 129 -14.99 7.21 -7.92
N SER A 130 -14.33 6.14 -7.49
CA SER A 130 -14.98 4.94 -6.97
C SER A 130 -15.37 5.15 -5.51
N SER A 131 -16.49 4.62 -5.11
CA SER A 131 -16.97 4.70 -3.74
C SER A 131 -17.33 3.32 -3.20
#